data_8a031dda192b073c5d5d61abb2455ac1
#
_entry.id   8a031dda192b073c5d5d61abb2455ac1
#
_cell.length_a   1.000
_cell.length_b   1.000
_cell.length_c   1.000
_cell.angle_alpha   90.00
_cell.angle_beta   90.00
_cell.angle_gamma   90.00
#
_symmetry.space_group_name_H-M   'P 1'
#
loop_
_entity.id
_entity.type
_entity.pdbx_description
1 polymer ?
#
loop_
_entity_poly.entity_id
_entity_poly.type
_entity_poly.pdbx_seq_one_letter_code
_entity_poly.pdbx_strand_id
1 'polypeptide(L)'
;MDEKRALTLCGGGAKGAYEIGAVRALYELGETFDIITGTSIGALTGAMLVQGDAEQLYRLWEGLSIRSVMTEGFAFDGSLETLFRNKGDIVPFLKSYVNKKGADIEPFRKIIRDYGDEARFFASPIDFALIAVRFPAFTPVEMTKSRMPRGQYKDW
;
A
#
# COMPACT_ATOMS: atom_id res chain seq x y z
N MET A 1 -7.81 -19.75 23.76
CA MET A 1 -7.72 -18.48 22.97
C MET A 1 -7.47 -18.94 21.56
N ASP A 2 -8.38 -18.61 20.64
CA ASP A 2 -8.15 -18.92 19.23
C ASP A 2 -6.96 -18.08 18.76
N GLU A 3 -5.98 -18.73 18.13
CA GLU A 3 -4.83 -18.05 17.55
C GLU A 3 -5.29 -17.19 16.38
N LYS A 4 -4.98 -15.89 16.44
CA LYS A 4 -5.23 -14.98 15.32
C LYS A 4 -4.09 -15.02 14.33
N ARG A 5 -4.45 -15.07 13.05
CA ARG A 5 -3.49 -15.04 11.95
C ARG A 5 -3.38 -13.63 11.38
N ALA A 6 -2.16 -13.15 11.21
CA ALA A 6 -1.89 -11.84 10.66
C ALA A 6 -1.08 -11.93 9.37
N LEU A 7 -1.48 -11.14 8.37
CA LEU A 7 -0.75 -10.93 7.13
C LEU A 7 -0.12 -9.53 7.15
N THR A 8 1.19 -9.46 6.98
CA THR A 8 1.91 -8.18 6.89
C THR A 8 2.43 -7.96 5.46
N LEU A 9 1.99 -6.89 4.83
CA LEU A 9 2.35 -6.51 3.47
C LEU A 9 3.33 -5.34 3.47
N CYS A 10 4.46 -5.52 2.81
CA CYS A 10 5.52 -4.53 2.77
C CYS A 10 5.27 -3.44 1.73
N GLY A 11 5.95 -2.32 1.88
CA GLY A 11 6.11 -1.36 0.81
C GLY A 11 7.12 -1.86 -0.24
N GLY A 12 7.13 -1.24 -1.41
CA GLY A 12 8.15 -1.58 -2.42
C GLY A 12 7.71 -1.38 -3.88
N GLY A 13 6.64 -0.63 -4.10
CA GLY A 13 6.16 -0.33 -5.46
C GLY A 13 5.87 -1.60 -6.25
N ALA A 14 6.58 -1.84 -7.37
CA ALA A 14 6.36 -2.99 -8.23
C ALA A 14 6.56 -4.36 -7.54
N LYS A 15 7.28 -4.42 -6.41
CA LYS A 15 7.43 -5.66 -5.63
C LYS A 15 6.10 -6.17 -5.06
N GLY A 16 5.09 -5.30 -4.93
CA GLY A 16 3.75 -5.68 -4.56
C GLY A 16 3.12 -6.73 -5.49
N ALA A 17 3.54 -6.80 -6.75
CA ALA A 17 3.09 -7.86 -7.66
C ALA A 17 3.49 -9.27 -7.16
N TYR A 18 4.69 -9.40 -6.59
CA TYR A 18 5.12 -10.66 -5.96
C TYR A 18 4.30 -10.98 -4.71
N GLU A 19 4.08 -9.98 -3.85
CA GLU A 19 3.27 -10.16 -2.63
C GLU A 19 1.86 -10.62 -2.97
N ILE A 20 1.24 -10.04 -4.00
CA ILE A 20 -0.09 -10.43 -4.46
C ILE A 20 -0.13 -11.86 -4.98
N GLY A 21 0.89 -12.30 -5.72
CA GLY A 21 1.02 -13.70 -6.14
C GLY A 21 1.10 -14.64 -4.94
N ALA A 22 1.87 -14.28 -3.92
CA ALA A 22 1.98 -15.07 -2.67
C ALA A 22 0.65 -15.10 -1.91
N VAL A 23 -0.05 -13.97 -1.77
CA VAL A 23 -1.38 -13.90 -1.13
C VAL A 23 -2.39 -14.75 -1.87
N ARG A 24 -2.39 -14.71 -3.21
CA ARG A 24 -3.25 -15.56 -4.03
C ARG A 24 -3.02 -17.05 -3.73
N ALA A 25 -1.76 -17.48 -3.72
CA ALA A 25 -1.41 -18.85 -3.42
C ALA A 25 -1.85 -19.27 -2.00
N LEU A 26 -1.71 -18.38 -1.01
CA LEU A 26 -2.20 -18.64 0.34
C LEU A 26 -3.72 -18.83 0.40
N TYR A 27 -4.49 -17.99 -0.29
CA TYR A 27 -5.94 -18.15 -0.37
C TYR A 27 -6.36 -19.42 -1.13
N GLU A 28 -5.65 -19.79 -2.20
CA GLU A 28 -5.88 -21.06 -2.93
C GLU A 28 -5.60 -22.30 -2.05
N LEU A 29 -4.68 -22.16 -1.07
CA LEU A 29 -4.42 -23.18 -0.06
C LEU A 29 -5.44 -23.16 1.11
N GLY A 30 -6.42 -22.27 1.09
CA GLY A 30 -7.45 -22.15 2.12
C GLY A 30 -7.03 -21.37 3.36
N GLU A 31 -5.88 -20.66 3.32
CA GLU A 31 -5.45 -19.81 4.42
C GLU A 31 -6.34 -18.57 4.54
N THR A 32 -6.62 -18.17 5.77
CA THR A 32 -7.41 -16.98 6.10
C THR A 32 -6.67 -16.13 7.13
N PHE A 33 -6.97 -14.84 7.16
CA PHE A 33 -6.32 -13.89 8.05
C PHE A 33 -7.36 -13.07 8.82
N ASP A 34 -7.11 -12.89 10.11
CA ASP A 34 -7.92 -12.06 11.00
C ASP A 34 -7.46 -10.60 11.00
N ILE A 35 -6.19 -10.39 10.68
CA ILE A 35 -5.54 -9.07 10.71
C ILE A 35 -4.70 -8.92 9.45
N ILE A 36 -4.84 -7.79 8.78
CA ILE A 36 -3.98 -7.41 7.65
C ILE A 36 -3.31 -6.08 7.98
N THR A 37 -2.00 -6.00 7.82
CA THR A 37 -1.26 -4.75 7.99
C THR A 37 -0.47 -4.42 6.74
N GLY A 38 -0.28 -3.14 6.47
CA GLY A 38 0.44 -2.73 5.26
C GLY A 38 1.14 -1.38 5.36
N THR A 39 2.13 -1.23 4.49
CA THR A 39 2.87 0.03 4.30
C THR A 39 2.95 0.37 2.82
N SER A 40 2.74 1.63 2.44
CA SER A 40 2.80 2.07 1.04
C SER A 40 1.85 1.24 0.15
N ILE A 41 2.35 0.64 -0.94
CA ILE A 41 1.54 -0.23 -1.82
C ILE A 41 0.92 -1.42 -1.06
N GLY A 42 1.59 -1.93 -0.01
CA GLY A 42 1.04 -2.97 0.86
C GLY A 42 -0.18 -2.49 1.66
N ALA A 43 -0.28 -1.21 1.99
CA ALA A 43 -1.47 -0.65 2.63
C ALA A 43 -2.68 -0.65 1.68
N LEU A 44 -2.49 -0.23 0.42
CA LEU A 44 -3.54 -0.29 -0.61
C LEU A 44 -4.01 -1.73 -0.85
N THR A 45 -3.05 -2.62 -1.07
CA THR A 45 -3.29 -4.05 -1.28
C THR A 45 -4.07 -4.65 -0.10
N GLY A 46 -3.60 -4.38 1.12
CA GLY A 46 -4.24 -4.85 2.35
C GLY A 46 -5.66 -4.32 2.51
N ALA A 47 -5.90 -3.06 2.22
CA ALA A 47 -7.23 -2.46 2.27
C ALA A 47 -8.20 -3.14 1.28
N MET A 48 -7.75 -3.42 0.06
CA MET A 48 -8.56 -4.14 -0.94
C MET A 48 -8.85 -5.59 -0.51
N LEU A 49 -7.90 -6.28 0.12
CA LEU A 49 -8.12 -7.61 0.68
C LEU A 49 -9.14 -7.58 1.82
N VAL A 50 -9.05 -6.58 2.71
CA VAL A 50 -10.00 -6.39 3.81
C VAL A 50 -11.41 -6.15 3.32
N GLN A 51 -11.59 -5.38 2.25
CA GLN A 51 -12.93 -5.18 1.65
C GLN A 51 -13.44 -6.38 0.84
N GLY A 52 -12.63 -7.44 0.71
CA GLY A 52 -13.03 -8.69 0.07
C GLY A 52 -12.94 -8.68 -1.46
N ASP A 53 -12.09 -7.84 -2.05
CA ASP A 53 -11.93 -7.69 -3.49
C ASP A 53 -10.65 -8.33 -4.05
N ALA A 54 -10.31 -9.53 -3.57
CA ALA A 54 -9.09 -10.21 -3.98
C ALA A 54 -8.99 -10.41 -5.50
N GLU A 55 -10.07 -10.84 -6.15
CA GLU A 55 -10.08 -11.02 -7.61
C GLU A 55 -9.90 -9.70 -8.38
N GLN A 56 -10.52 -8.62 -7.90
CA GLN A 56 -10.34 -7.30 -8.50
C GLN A 56 -8.92 -6.78 -8.29
N LEU A 57 -8.34 -7.06 -7.14
CA LEU A 57 -6.94 -6.74 -6.83
C LEU A 57 -5.99 -7.48 -7.78
N TYR A 58 -6.21 -8.78 -8.04
CA TYR A 58 -5.38 -9.54 -8.98
C TYR A 58 -5.43 -8.94 -10.38
N ARG A 59 -6.63 -8.65 -10.89
CA ARG A 59 -6.82 -8.00 -12.21
C ARG A 59 -6.16 -6.61 -12.26
N LEU A 60 -6.28 -5.84 -11.19
CA LEU A 60 -5.61 -4.55 -11.08
C LEU A 60 -4.10 -4.70 -11.25
N TRP A 61 -3.49 -5.63 -10.54
CA TRP A 61 -2.05 -5.86 -10.60
C TRP A 61 -1.60 -6.42 -11.97
N GLU A 62 -2.38 -7.26 -12.62
CA GLU A 62 -2.10 -7.73 -13.98
C GLU A 62 -2.09 -6.59 -14.99
N GLY A 63 -2.93 -5.56 -14.79
CA GLY A 63 -3.03 -4.38 -15.65
C GLY A 63 -2.11 -3.21 -15.28
N LEU A 64 -1.48 -3.25 -14.08
CA LEU A 64 -0.65 -2.15 -13.62
C LEU A 64 0.69 -2.11 -14.39
N SER A 65 1.00 -0.95 -14.93
CA SER A 65 2.33 -0.58 -15.37
C SER A 65 2.88 0.55 -14.50
N ILE A 66 4.20 0.73 -14.46
CA ILE A 66 4.82 1.86 -13.73
C ILE A 66 4.24 3.20 -14.22
N ARG A 67 3.92 3.31 -15.52
CA ARG A 67 3.31 4.50 -16.11
C ARG A 67 1.88 4.74 -15.66
N SER A 68 1.15 3.69 -15.29
CA SER A 68 -0.24 3.83 -14.81
C SER A 68 -0.33 4.29 -13.36
N VAL A 69 0.79 4.30 -12.63
CA VAL A 69 0.86 4.69 -11.22
C VAL A 69 1.49 6.08 -11.03
N MET A 70 2.32 6.53 -11.98
CA MET A 70 3.03 7.81 -11.92
C MET A 70 3.07 8.49 -13.28
N THR A 71 2.67 9.77 -13.34
CA THR A 71 2.56 10.52 -14.59
C THR A 71 3.89 10.99 -15.15
N GLU A 72 4.91 11.21 -14.33
CA GLU A 72 6.25 11.59 -14.77
C GLU A 72 7.37 11.05 -13.90
N GLY A 73 8.33 10.40 -14.57
CA GLY A 73 9.74 10.51 -14.30
C GLY A 73 10.26 10.04 -12.94
N PHE A 74 9.69 9.02 -12.35
CA PHE A 74 10.41 8.27 -11.34
C PHE A 74 11.17 7.14 -12.04
N ALA A 75 12.37 7.47 -12.52
CA ALA A 75 13.36 6.44 -12.88
C ALA A 75 13.88 5.81 -11.57
N PHE A 76 12.98 5.19 -10.83
CA PHE A 76 13.35 4.30 -9.74
C PHE A 76 13.53 2.93 -10.37
N ASP A 77 14.78 2.52 -10.52
CA ASP A 77 15.13 1.20 -11.06
C ASP A 77 14.77 0.03 -10.14
N GLY A 78 13.90 0.31 -9.15
CA GLY A 78 13.31 -0.71 -8.27
C GLY A 78 14.23 -1.21 -7.16
N SER A 79 15.47 -0.75 -7.05
CA SER A 79 16.36 -1.26 -6.02
C SER A 79 16.50 -0.31 -4.86
N LEU A 80 15.83 -0.66 -3.75
CA LEU A 80 16.15 -0.08 -2.43
C LEU A 80 17.63 -0.26 -2.09
N GLU A 81 18.29 -1.28 -2.67
CA GLU A 81 19.73 -1.48 -2.59
C GLU A 81 20.51 -0.27 -3.10
N THR A 82 20.08 0.35 -4.21
CA THR A 82 20.71 1.56 -4.74
C THR A 82 20.53 2.74 -3.79
N LEU A 83 19.38 2.86 -3.12
CA LEU A 83 19.13 3.90 -2.10
C LEU A 83 19.96 3.68 -0.82
N PHE A 84 20.13 2.44 -0.37
CA PHE A 84 20.89 2.15 0.84
C PHE A 84 22.40 2.07 0.61
N ARG A 85 22.83 1.76 -0.61
CA ARG A 85 24.24 1.65 -0.98
C ARG A 85 24.93 3.02 -1.05
N ASN A 86 24.19 4.07 -1.41
CA ASN A 86 24.69 5.44 -1.52
C ASN A 86 24.03 6.33 -0.45
N LYS A 87 24.46 6.18 0.82
CA LYS A 87 23.96 7.02 1.93
C LYS A 87 24.10 8.53 1.67
N GLY A 88 24.93 8.96 0.71
CA GLY A 88 25.09 10.35 0.30
C GLY A 88 23.99 10.88 -0.61
N ASP A 89 23.25 10.02 -1.32
CA ASP A 89 22.29 10.45 -2.34
C ASP A 89 20.84 10.55 -1.83
N ILE A 90 20.57 10.03 -0.62
CA ILE A 90 19.23 10.10 -0.01
C ILE A 90 18.81 11.55 0.24
N VAL A 91 19.72 12.40 0.70
CA VAL A 91 19.41 13.80 1.01
C VAL A 91 19.14 14.65 -0.25
N PRO A 92 19.95 14.57 -1.32
CA PRO A 92 19.64 15.19 -2.60
C PRO A 92 18.34 14.68 -3.21
N PHE A 93 18.09 13.38 -3.12
CA PHE A 93 16.85 12.75 -3.58
C PHE A 93 15.62 13.31 -2.84
N LEU A 94 15.64 13.31 -1.50
CA LEU A 94 14.56 13.88 -0.69
C LEU A 94 14.37 15.39 -0.95
N LYS A 95 15.46 16.14 -1.13
CA LYS A 95 15.39 17.56 -1.50
C LYS A 95 14.78 17.77 -2.88
N SER A 96 15.11 16.96 -3.87
CA SER A 96 14.51 17.06 -5.21
C SER A 96 13.01 16.74 -5.18
N TYR A 97 12.62 15.79 -4.34
CA TYR A 97 11.23 15.40 -4.12
C TYR A 97 10.42 16.51 -3.45
N VAL A 98 11.00 17.16 -2.44
CA VAL A 98 10.38 18.30 -1.75
C VAL A 98 10.29 19.52 -2.64
N ASN A 99 11.35 19.84 -3.41
CA ASN A 99 11.39 20.99 -4.32
C ASN A 99 10.44 20.86 -5.50
N LYS A 100 10.11 19.64 -5.95
CA LYS A 100 9.15 19.37 -7.02
C LYS A 100 7.70 19.24 -6.49
N LYS A 101 7.41 19.62 -5.25
CA LYS A 101 6.10 19.43 -4.59
C LYS A 101 5.61 17.98 -4.53
N GLY A 102 6.51 17.01 -4.52
CA GLY A 102 6.20 15.59 -4.54
C GLY A 102 6.06 15.00 -5.95
N ALA A 103 5.93 13.69 -6.05
CA ALA A 103 5.55 13.03 -7.30
C ALA A 103 4.06 13.27 -7.56
N ASP A 104 3.68 13.37 -8.82
CA ASP A 104 2.27 13.32 -9.17
C ASP A 104 1.73 11.91 -8.89
N ILE A 105 0.99 11.81 -7.79
CA ILE A 105 0.34 10.57 -7.33
C ILE A 105 -1.13 10.50 -7.73
N GLU A 106 -1.60 11.42 -8.59
CA GLU A 106 -3.00 11.44 -8.99
C GLU A 106 -3.48 10.15 -9.65
N PRO A 107 -2.68 9.44 -10.49
CA PRO A 107 -3.06 8.12 -10.97
C PRO A 107 -3.28 7.11 -9.85
N PHE A 108 -2.44 7.15 -8.82
CA PHE A 108 -2.58 6.28 -7.65
C PHE A 108 -3.84 6.64 -6.82
N ARG A 109 -4.08 7.94 -6.61
CA ARG A 109 -5.31 8.42 -5.97
C ARG A 109 -6.56 8.01 -6.74
N LYS A 110 -6.47 8.01 -8.08
CA LYS A 110 -7.57 7.52 -8.93
C LYS A 110 -7.87 6.05 -8.66
N ILE A 111 -6.85 5.20 -8.54
CA ILE A 111 -7.02 3.80 -8.18
C ILE A 111 -7.76 3.67 -6.83
N ILE A 112 -7.33 4.42 -5.82
CA ILE A 112 -7.99 4.40 -4.50
C ILE A 112 -9.46 4.84 -4.61
N ARG A 113 -9.74 5.88 -5.39
CA ARG A 113 -11.13 6.36 -5.59
C ARG A 113 -11.99 5.35 -6.32
N ASP A 114 -11.46 4.72 -7.36
CA ASP A 114 -12.22 3.83 -8.24
C ASP A 114 -12.46 2.46 -7.59
N TYR A 115 -11.53 1.97 -6.80
CA TYR A 115 -11.55 0.62 -6.22
C TYR A 115 -11.82 0.59 -4.71
N GLY A 116 -11.70 1.69 -4.01
CA GLY A 116 -11.93 1.76 -2.57
C GLY A 116 -13.42 1.76 -2.25
N ASP A 117 -13.87 0.77 -1.49
CA ASP A 117 -15.24 0.65 -0.96
C ASP A 117 -15.21 0.72 0.57
N GLU A 118 -15.47 1.91 1.09
CA GLU A 118 -15.45 2.16 2.54
C GLU A 118 -16.47 1.33 3.31
N ALA A 119 -17.65 1.13 2.75
CA ALA A 119 -18.72 0.39 3.41
C ALA A 119 -18.31 -1.08 3.61
N ARG A 120 -17.77 -1.72 2.56
CA ARG A 120 -17.27 -3.09 2.62
C ARG A 120 -16.04 -3.21 3.52
N PHE A 121 -15.12 -2.26 3.44
CA PHE A 121 -13.93 -2.23 4.30
C PHE A 121 -14.30 -2.26 5.77
N PHE A 122 -15.20 -1.38 6.20
CA PHE A 122 -15.61 -1.33 7.62
C PHE A 122 -16.55 -2.46 8.03
N ALA A 123 -17.31 -3.06 7.12
CA ALA A 123 -18.16 -4.21 7.41
C ALA A 123 -17.38 -5.53 7.53
N SER A 124 -16.17 -5.59 6.98
CA SER A 124 -15.33 -6.79 7.05
C SER A 124 -14.99 -7.17 8.49
N PRO A 125 -14.95 -8.46 8.84
CA PRO A 125 -14.47 -8.92 10.14
C PRO A 125 -12.95 -8.81 10.30
N ILE A 126 -12.20 -8.62 9.20
CA ILE A 126 -10.74 -8.53 9.21
C ILE A 126 -10.33 -7.18 9.76
N ASP A 127 -9.47 -7.19 10.79
CA ASP A 127 -8.83 -5.98 11.29
C ASP A 127 -7.76 -5.48 10.33
N PHE A 128 -7.56 -4.16 10.32
CA PHE A 128 -6.59 -3.52 9.45
C PHE A 128 -5.76 -2.47 10.18
N ALA A 129 -4.47 -2.39 9.82
CA ALA A 129 -3.61 -1.29 10.21
C ALA A 129 -2.68 -0.89 9.07
N LEU A 130 -2.34 0.39 9.02
CA LEU A 130 -1.31 0.90 8.12
C LEU A 130 -0.30 1.78 8.86
N ILE A 131 0.89 1.89 8.27
CA ILE A 131 1.92 2.79 8.74
C ILE A 131 2.22 3.80 7.63
N ALA A 132 2.13 5.08 7.99
CA ALA A 132 2.51 6.22 7.16
C ALA A 132 3.60 7.04 7.85
N VAL A 133 4.21 7.97 7.13
CA VAL A 133 5.20 8.89 7.68
C VAL A 133 4.68 10.32 7.52
N ARG A 134 4.60 11.03 8.63
CA ARG A 134 4.18 12.44 8.64
C ARG A 134 5.34 13.33 8.24
N PHE A 135 5.15 14.09 7.18
CA PHE A 135 6.07 15.14 6.75
C PHE A 135 5.72 16.47 7.42
N PRO A 136 6.66 17.36 7.77
CA PRO A 136 8.12 17.26 7.59
C PRO A 136 8.87 16.59 8.74
N ALA A 137 8.19 16.19 9.80
CA ALA A 137 8.84 15.67 11.01
C ALA A 137 9.39 14.24 10.87
N PHE A 138 9.06 13.53 9.77
CA PHE A 138 9.41 12.13 9.50
C PHE A 138 9.05 11.18 10.66
N THR A 139 7.96 11.47 11.36
CA THR A 139 7.47 10.62 12.43
C THR A 139 6.51 9.55 11.87
N PRO A 140 6.65 8.28 12.31
CA PRO A 140 5.70 7.25 11.93
C PRO A 140 4.31 7.57 12.49
N VAL A 141 3.30 7.29 11.72
CA VAL A 141 1.88 7.36 12.10
C VAL A 141 1.25 6.01 11.86
N GLU A 142 0.76 5.41 12.90
CA GLU A 142 -0.01 4.17 12.84
C GLU A 142 -1.49 4.48 12.81
N MET A 143 -2.19 3.95 11.82
CA MET A 143 -3.64 4.06 11.71
C MET A 143 -4.25 2.67 11.68
N THR A 144 -5.11 2.39 12.65
CA THR A 144 -5.88 1.15 12.69
C THR A 144 -7.29 1.37 12.16
N LYS A 145 -7.92 0.33 11.64
CA LYS A 145 -9.31 0.37 11.17
C LYS A 145 -10.26 0.93 12.21
N SER A 146 -10.10 0.53 13.49
CA SER A 146 -10.94 1.01 14.60
C SER A 146 -10.77 2.49 14.92
N ARG A 147 -9.62 3.09 14.57
CA ARG A 147 -9.30 4.51 14.81
C ARG A 147 -9.53 5.38 13.57
N MET A 148 -9.74 4.76 12.42
CA MET A 148 -9.94 5.45 11.14
C MET A 148 -11.33 6.11 11.13
N PRO A 149 -11.41 7.44 10.91
CA PRO A 149 -12.70 8.12 10.85
C PRO A 149 -13.49 7.67 9.63
N ARG A 150 -14.80 7.48 9.81
CA ARG A 150 -15.72 7.23 8.70
C ARG A 150 -15.75 8.42 7.75
N GLY A 151 -15.85 8.16 6.45
CA GLY A 151 -15.80 9.18 5.40
C GLY A 151 -14.40 9.60 4.99
N GLN A 152 -13.35 9.08 5.64
CA GLN A 152 -11.95 9.41 5.37
C GLN A 152 -11.11 8.20 4.91
N TYR A 153 -11.75 7.09 4.60
CA TYR A 153 -11.07 5.86 4.19
C TYR A 153 -10.11 6.07 3.01
N LYS A 154 -10.50 6.90 2.04
CA LYS A 154 -9.71 7.19 0.83
C LYS A 154 -8.62 8.25 1.01
N ASP A 155 -8.54 8.85 2.19
CA ASP A 155 -7.58 9.90 2.53
C ASP A 155 -6.33 9.35 3.24
N TRP A 156 -6.39 8.11 3.70
CA TRP A 156 -5.32 7.38 4.37
C TRP A 156 -4.62 6.42 3.42
#